data_d622525a4c47e9219d15ce4e0258d42b
#
_entry.id   d622525a4c47e9219d15ce4e0258d42b
#
_cell.length_a   1.000
_cell.length_b   1.000
_cell.length_c   1.000
_cell.angle_alpha   90.00
_cell.angle_beta   90.00
_cell.angle_gamma   90.00
#
_symmetry.space_group_name_H-M   'P 1'
#
loop_
_entity.id
_entity.type
_entity.pdbx_description
1 polymer ?
#
loop_
_entity_poly.entity_id
_entity_poly.type
_entity_poly.pdbx_seq_one_letter_code
_entity_poly.pdbx_strand_id
1 'polypeptide(L)'
;IPLRLVGSEMCIRDRGKTSLSATIVRCLTEKYPDKKILAIDADPAVGLSTALGIDVKMTIDDIRKEIIASVDEGDTRGAVELLGEAKYRIFDALVETDGYSFIAVGRPESAGCYCKINSYLKEVISILSDEFDYVVIDGEAGIEQINRRVMERVTHLILITDPSKKGCQVIKTIKGVADDLVMYDKIGAIVNRMTDESLKDYINIDGVEVLSYIPNDTNLAMFDIQGENVFNLPESSPVVKGVRETLTKIGVL
;
A
#
# COMPACT_ATOMS: atom_id res chain seq x y z
N ILE A 1 3.27 -13.25 -3.62
CA ILE A 1 3.80 -12.20 -4.53
C ILE A 1 3.48 -10.84 -3.92
N PRO A 2 4.44 -10.19 -3.23
CA PRO A 2 4.17 -8.87 -2.66
C PRO A 2 4.08 -7.81 -3.77
N LEU A 3 2.88 -7.30 -3.98
CA LEU A 3 2.55 -6.18 -4.87
C LEU A 3 2.57 -4.89 -4.05
N ARG A 4 3.32 -3.88 -4.49
CA ARG A 4 3.40 -2.63 -3.77
C ARG A 4 3.02 -1.44 -4.63
N LEU A 5 2.11 -0.61 -4.15
CA LEU A 5 1.73 0.66 -4.73
C LEU A 5 2.39 1.83 -3.98
N VAL A 6 3.14 2.64 -4.70
CA VAL A 6 3.75 3.85 -4.17
C VAL A 6 3.36 5.03 -5.05
N GLY A 7 2.77 6.04 -4.46
CA GLY A 7 2.49 7.28 -5.16
C GLY A 7 3.55 8.35 -4.87
N SER A 8 3.66 9.34 -5.75
CA SER A 8 4.60 10.44 -5.59
C SER A 8 4.05 11.56 -4.70
N GLU A 9 4.76 11.90 -3.62
CA GLU A 9 4.48 13.07 -2.77
C GLU A 9 5.53 14.16 -2.90
N MET A 10 5.36 15.03 -3.85
CA MET A 10 5.93 16.35 -3.69
C MET A 10 5.00 17.40 -4.27
N CYS A 11 3.79 17.52 -3.78
CA CYS A 11 2.88 18.67 -3.89
C CYS A 11 1.38 18.40 -4.12
N ILE A 12 0.89 17.17 -4.33
CA ILE A 12 -0.56 16.94 -4.46
C ILE A 12 -0.91 15.64 -3.75
N ARG A 13 -1.54 15.81 -2.61
CA ARG A 13 -2.08 14.77 -1.72
C ARG A 13 -3.23 14.08 -2.36
N ASP A 14 -3.29 13.34 -3.26
CA ASP A 14 -4.41 12.57 -3.77
C ASP A 14 -4.29 12.31 -5.27
N ARG A 15 -3.56 11.25 -5.60
CA ARG A 15 -3.51 10.70 -6.95
C ARG A 15 -4.29 9.40 -7.06
N GLY A 16 -5.06 9.06 -6.02
CA GLY A 16 -5.89 7.85 -6.00
C GLY A 16 -5.12 6.57 -5.68
N LYS A 17 -3.97 6.64 -4.98
CA LYS A 17 -3.19 5.46 -4.58
C LYS A 17 -4.05 4.45 -3.83
N THR A 18 -4.66 4.90 -2.76
CA THR A 18 -5.48 4.08 -1.86
C THR A 18 -6.64 3.43 -2.59
N SER A 19 -7.35 4.18 -3.43
CA SER A 19 -8.45 3.64 -4.22
C SER A 19 -7.98 2.62 -5.27
N LEU A 20 -6.78 2.83 -5.85
CA LEU A 20 -6.14 1.85 -6.74
C LEU A 20 -5.68 0.62 -5.97
N SER A 21 -5.09 0.76 -4.77
CA SER A 21 -4.71 -0.35 -3.89
C SER A 21 -5.94 -1.19 -3.53
N ALA A 22 -7.02 -0.55 -3.10
CA ALA A 22 -8.28 -1.22 -2.79
C ALA A 22 -8.86 -1.95 -4.01
N THR A 23 -8.80 -1.33 -5.20
CA THR A 23 -9.25 -1.96 -6.45
C THR A 23 -8.38 -3.16 -6.83
N ILE A 24 -7.08 -3.13 -6.57
CA ILE A 24 -6.20 -4.29 -6.79
C ILE A 24 -6.59 -5.44 -5.85
N VAL A 25 -6.82 -5.16 -4.56
CA VAL A 25 -7.30 -6.18 -3.61
C VAL A 25 -8.58 -6.82 -4.14
N ARG A 26 -9.55 -6.01 -4.56
CA ARG A 26 -10.79 -6.49 -5.19
C ARG A 26 -10.52 -7.40 -6.39
N CYS A 27 -9.72 -6.94 -7.37
CA CYS A 27 -9.45 -7.71 -8.58
C CYS A 27 -8.75 -9.05 -8.28
N LEU A 28 -7.85 -9.09 -7.30
CA LEU A 28 -7.20 -10.32 -6.87
C LEU A 28 -8.18 -11.27 -6.19
N THR A 29 -9.01 -10.76 -5.29
CA THR A 29 -10.04 -11.55 -4.58
C THR A 29 -11.04 -12.18 -5.55
N GLU A 30 -11.51 -11.41 -6.52
CA GLU A 30 -12.43 -11.90 -7.56
C GLU A 30 -11.80 -12.96 -8.46
N LYS A 31 -10.51 -12.79 -8.81
CA LYS A 31 -9.80 -13.71 -9.72
C LYS A 31 -9.33 -14.97 -9.03
N TYR A 32 -8.94 -14.87 -7.79
CA TYR A 32 -8.28 -15.94 -7.03
C TYR A 32 -8.97 -16.21 -5.69
N PRO A 33 -10.24 -16.72 -5.70
CA PRO A 33 -11.02 -16.91 -4.49
C PRO A 33 -10.40 -17.93 -3.52
N ASP A 34 -9.55 -18.84 -4.02
CA ASP A 34 -8.89 -19.87 -3.21
C ASP A 34 -7.50 -19.45 -2.69
N LYS A 35 -7.08 -18.20 -2.98
CA LYS A 35 -5.77 -17.68 -2.61
C LYS A 35 -5.85 -16.78 -1.39
N LYS A 36 -4.82 -16.84 -0.56
CA LYS A 36 -4.68 -15.96 0.59
C LYS A 36 -4.13 -14.59 0.14
N ILE A 37 -4.90 -13.55 0.34
CA ILE A 37 -4.56 -12.17 -0.03
C ILE A 37 -4.45 -11.34 1.24
N LEU A 38 -3.35 -10.60 1.38
CA LEU A 38 -3.12 -9.65 2.47
C LEU A 38 -3.08 -8.22 1.92
N ALA A 39 -3.89 -7.35 2.48
CA ALA A 39 -3.82 -5.91 2.26
C ALA A 39 -3.14 -5.25 3.45
N ILE A 40 -2.07 -4.50 3.21
CA ILE A 40 -1.32 -3.76 4.23
C ILE A 40 -1.50 -2.27 3.99
N ASP A 41 -2.11 -1.57 4.95
CA ASP A 41 -2.16 -0.12 4.95
C ASP A 41 -0.93 0.44 5.68
N ALA A 42 0.02 0.94 4.91
CA ALA A 42 1.25 1.54 5.43
C ALA A 42 1.23 3.09 5.39
N ASP A 43 0.09 3.68 5.00
CA ASP A 43 -0.13 5.14 5.07
C ASP A 43 -0.55 5.53 6.51
N PRO A 44 0.10 6.53 7.12
CA PRO A 44 -0.30 7.03 8.44
C PRO A 44 -1.75 7.53 8.53
N ALA A 45 -2.36 7.86 7.40
CA ALA A 45 -3.76 8.31 7.35
C ALA A 45 -4.78 7.15 7.42
N VAL A 46 -4.31 5.90 7.28
CA VAL A 46 -5.14 4.67 7.34
C VAL A 46 -6.35 4.75 6.39
N GLY A 47 -6.09 5.17 5.15
CA GLY A 47 -7.15 5.41 4.16
C GLY A 47 -7.66 4.13 3.47
N LEU A 48 -6.81 3.09 3.39
CA LEU A 48 -7.16 1.83 2.73
C LEU A 48 -8.29 1.10 3.46
N SER A 49 -8.34 1.18 4.78
CA SER A 49 -9.43 0.61 5.58
C SER A 49 -10.78 1.23 5.21
N THR A 50 -10.83 2.55 5.02
CA THR A 50 -12.06 3.25 4.59
C THR A 50 -12.48 2.80 3.20
N ALA A 51 -11.57 2.75 2.23
CA ALA A 51 -11.86 2.32 0.87
C ALA A 51 -12.32 0.85 0.77
N LEU A 52 -11.89 0.01 1.70
CA LEU A 52 -12.29 -1.40 1.82
C LEU A 52 -13.48 -1.63 2.77
N GLY A 53 -13.97 -0.60 3.45
CA GLY A 53 -15.08 -0.71 4.40
C GLY A 53 -14.72 -1.51 5.67
N ILE A 54 -13.47 -1.42 6.14
CA ILE A 54 -12.95 -2.18 7.28
C ILE A 54 -12.91 -1.31 8.53
N ASP A 55 -13.38 -1.86 9.64
CA ASP A 55 -13.23 -1.27 10.97
C ASP A 55 -11.93 -1.75 11.63
N VAL A 56 -10.96 -0.85 11.76
CA VAL A 56 -9.63 -1.14 12.33
C VAL A 56 -9.66 -0.90 13.82
N LYS A 57 -9.52 -1.96 14.61
CA LYS A 57 -9.52 -1.89 16.08
C LYS A 57 -8.13 -1.68 16.68
N MET A 58 -7.10 -2.17 15.99
CA MET A 58 -5.71 -2.14 16.45
C MET A 58 -4.77 -1.98 15.26
N THR A 59 -3.73 -1.18 15.40
CA THR A 59 -2.66 -1.02 14.40
C THR A 59 -1.34 -1.58 14.92
N ILE A 60 -0.39 -1.81 14.02
CA ILE A 60 0.99 -2.18 14.42
C ILE A 60 1.62 -1.10 15.31
N ASP A 61 1.30 0.18 15.05
CA ASP A 61 1.83 1.29 15.86
C ASP A 61 1.26 1.31 17.29
N ASP A 62 0.03 0.83 17.50
CA ASP A 62 -0.53 0.69 18.84
C ASP A 62 0.25 -0.37 19.65
N ILE A 63 0.56 -1.50 19.05
CA ILE A 63 1.42 -2.54 19.65
C ILE A 63 2.80 -1.95 19.98
N ARG A 64 3.38 -1.18 19.07
CA ARG A 64 4.67 -0.50 19.25
C ARG A 64 4.64 0.47 20.41
N LYS A 65 3.59 1.29 20.53
CA LYS A 65 3.42 2.28 21.61
C LYS A 65 3.39 1.62 22.98
N GLU A 66 2.71 0.50 23.13
CA GLU A 66 2.67 -0.24 24.39
C GLU A 66 4.05 -0.76 24.80
N ILE A 67 4.82 -1.32 23.86
CA ILE A 67 6.19 -1.78 24.12
C ILE A 67 7.08 -0.60 24.54
N ILE A 68 6.96 0.53 23.86
CA ILE A 68 7.74 1.75 24.17
C ILE A 68 7.38 2.30 25.54
N ALA A 69 6.10 2.37 25.87
CA ALA A 69 5.64 2.86 27.18
C ALA A 69 6.27 2.05 28.33
N SER A 70 6.33 0.72 28.22
CA SER A 70 6.98 -0.14 29.20
C SER A 70 8.49 0.14 29.32
N VAL A 71 9.16 0.44 28.20
CA VAL A 71 10.60 0.84 28.22
C VAL A 71 10.79 2.16 28.91
N ASP A 72 9.96 3.15 28.62
CA ASP A 72 10.09 4.51 29.18
C ASP A 72 9.75 4.55 30.67
N GLU A 73 8.87 3.67 31.16
CA GLU A 73 8.57 3.45 32.57
C GLU A 73 9.66 2.69 33.31
N GLY A 74 10.70 2.22 32.61
CA GLY A 74 11.82 1.47 33.18
C GLY A 74 11.53 -0.02 33.40
N ASP A 75 10.35 -0.51 32.97
CA ASP A 75 9.98 -1.91 33.03
C ASP A 75 10.59 -2.69 31.84
N THR A 76 11.91 -2.89 31.91
CA THR A 76 12.63 -3.63 30.87
C THR A 76 12.13 -5.07 30.73
N ARG A 77 11.64 -5.69 31.82
CA ARG A 77 11.14 -7.06 31.79
C ARG A 77 9.79 -7.12 31.08
N GLY A 78 8.87 -6.24 31.41
CA GLY A 78 7.59 -6.13 30.71
C GLY A 78 7.76 -5.79 29.22
N ALA A 79 8.68 -4.91 28.89
CA ALA A 79 8.99 -4.59 27.49
C ALA A 79 9.51 -5.80 26.70
N VAL A 80 10.37 -6.64 27.30
CA VAL A 80 10.87 -7.88 26.65
C VAL A 80 9.74 -8.91 26.49
N GLU A 81 8.85 -9.03 27.48
CA GLU A 81 7.69 -9.91 27.42
C GLU A 81 6.73 -9.47 26.30
N LEU A 82 6.34 -8.20 26.25
CA LEU A 82 5.51 -7.62 25.18
C LEU A 82 6.15 -7.78 23.79
N LEU A 83 7.46 -7.62 23.69
CA LEU A 83 8.18 -7.86 22.42
C LEU A 83 8.12 -9.33 22.01
N GLY A 84 8.24 -10.27 22.97
CA GLY A 84 8.08 -11.71 22.73
C GLY A 84 6.66 -12.08 22.27
N GLU A 85 5.65 -11.36 22.75
CA GLU A 85 4.25 -11.55 22.39
C GLU A 85 3.84 -10.82 21.10
N ALA A 86 4.67 -9.88 20.62
CA ALA A 86 4.30 -9.00 19.49
C ALA A 86 3.86 -9.80 18.25
N LYS A 87 4.43 -10.97 18.00
CA LYS A 87 4.01 -11.85 16.91
C LYS A 87 2.53 -12.23 17.03
N TYR A 88 2.09 -12.64 18.22
CA TYR A 88 0.69 -13.01 18.45
C TYR A 88 -0.21 -11.80 18.36
N ARG A 89 0.20 -10.69 18.92
CA ARG A 89 -0.54 -9.42 18.90
C ARG A 89 -0.70 -8.85 17.50
N ILE A 90 0.26 -9.06 16.60
CA ILE A 90 0.13 -8.69 15.19
C ILE A 90 -0.94 -9.55 14.50
N PHE A 91 -1.07 -10.84 14.86
CA PHE A 91 -2.20 -11.64 14.40
C PHE A 91 -3.54 -11.15 14.94
N ASP A 92 -3.59 -10.65 16.18
CA ASP A 92 -4.80 -10.04 16.75
C ASP A 92 -5.18 -8.72 16.06
N ALA A 93 -4.20 -8.01 15.50
CA ALA A 93 -4.43 -6.81 14.69
C ALA A 93 -4.86 -7.11 13.24
N LEU A 94 -4.75 -8.38 12.81
CA LEU A 94 -5.20 -8.81 11.50
C LEU A 94 -6.73 -8.87 11.46
N VAL A 95 -7.32 -8.17 10.48
CA VAL A 95 -8.75 -8.23 10.21
C VAL A 95 -8.98 -9.22 9.08
N GLU A 96 -9.68 -10.32 9.36
CA GLU A 96 -10.07 -11.31 8.37
C GLU A 96 -11.42 -10.94 7.75
N THR A 97 -11.52 -11.02 6.42
CA THR A 97 -12.74 -10.78 5.65
C THR A 97 -13.04 -11.96 4.73
N ASP A 98 -14.18 -11.93 4.03
CA ASP A 98 -14.52 -12.93 3.03
C ASP A 98 -13.64 -12.75 1.76
N GLY A 99 -12.45 -13.32 1.77
CA GLY A 99 -11.57 -13.39 0.59
C GLY A 99 -10.24 -12.67 0.70
N TYR A 100 -10.01 -11.84 1.73
CA TYR A 100 -8.71 -11.25 2.02
C TYR A 100 -8.55 -10.94 3.50
N SER A 101 -7.31 -10.76 3.93
CA SER A 101 -6.99 -10.25 5.27
C SER A 101 -6.43 -8.84 5.17
N PHE A 102 -6.59 -8.05 6.20
CA PHE A 102 -6.15 -6.65 6.25
C PHE A 102 -5.37 -6.36 7.52
N ILE A 103 -4.33 -5.52 7.41
CA ILE A 103 -3.61 -5.00 8.57
C ILE A 103 -3.21 -3.53 8.34
N ALA A 104 -3.34 -2.69 9.38
CA ALA A 104 -2.91 -1.31 9.35
C ALA A 104 -1.61 -1.13 10.14
N VAL A 105 -0.63 -0.42 9.54
CA VAL A 105 0.63 -0.08 10.23
C VAL A 105 0.42 1.05 11.22
N GLY A 106 -0.40 2.04 10.88
CA GLY A 106 -0.70 3.18 11.74
C GLY A 106 0.34 4.30 11.68
N ARG A 107 0.16 5.34 12.50
CA ARG A 107 0.95 6.56 12.50
C ARG A 107 1.93 6.60 13.68
N PRO A 108 3.24 6.62 13.45
CA PRO A 108 4.21 6.79 14.53
C PRO A 108 4.22 8.25 15.01
N GLU A 109 3.74 8.46 16.21
CA GLU A 109 3.66 9.80 16.83
C GLU A 109 4.82 10.11 17.80
N SER A 110 5.68 9.13 18.14
CA SER A 110 6.74 9.34 19.13
C SER A 110 8.05 9.80 18.52
N ALA A 111 8.60 10.89 19.07
CA ALA A 111 9.98 11.28 18.85
C ALA A 111 10.90 10.32 19.65
N GLY A 112 11.69 9.54 18.95
CA GLY A 112 12.67 8.62 19.55
C GLY A 112 13.17 7.60 18.55
N CYS A 113 14.43 7.19 18.69
CA CYS A 113 15.02 6.16 17.82
C CYS A 113 14.82 4.78 18.44
N TYR A 114 13.62 4.22 18.29
CA TYR A 114 13.32 2.84 18.70
C TYR A 114 13.64 1.84 17.58
N CYS A 115 14.82 1.94 17.00
CA CYS A 115 15.22 1.20 15.80
C CYS A 115 15.08 -0.31 15.96
N LYS A 116 15.37 -0.86 17.15
CA LYS A 116 15.27 -2.30 17.42
C LYS A 116 13.81 -2.78 17.39
N ILE A 117 12.89 -2.03 18.00
CA ILE A 117 11.47 -2.36 18.03
C ILE A 117 10.90 -2.29 16.61
N ASN A 118 11.23 -1.21 15.88
CA ASN A 118 10.78 -1.06 14.49
C ASN A 118 11.30 -2.20 13.59
N SER A 119 12.57 -2.59 13.74
CA SER A 119 13.16 -3.69 12.97
C SER A 119 12.48 -5.02 13.29
N TYR A 120 12.17 -5.27 14.56
CA TYR A 120 11.48 -6.49 14.97
C TYR A 120 10.06 -6.56 14.41
N LEU A 121 9.29 -5.48 14.53
CA LEU A 121 7.93 -5.44 13.99
C LEU A 121 7.92 -5.61 12.46
N LYS A 122 8.88 -5.02 11.76
CA LYS A 122 9.09 -5.23 10.33
C LYS A 122 9.36 -6.71 10.00
N GLU A 123 10.22 -7.36 10.76
CA GLU A 123 10.51 -8.79 10.60
C GLU A 123 9.25 -9.64 10.80
N VAL A 124 8.44 -9.34 11.82
CA VAL A 124 7.18 -10.05 12.05
C VAL A 124 6.18 -9.82 10.92
N ILE A 125 6.07 -8.60 10.38
CA ILE A 125 5.22 -8.30 9.21
C ILE A 125 5.73 -9.10 7.99
N SER A 126 7.03 -9.20 7.79
CA SER A 126 7.62 -10.00 6.71
C SER A 126 7.25 -11.48 6.85
N ILE A 127 7.41 -12.05 8.05
CA ILE A 127 7.05 -13.44 8.33
C ILE A 127 5.54 -13.67 8.11
N LEU A 128 4.69 -12.74 8.58
CA LEU A 128 3.26 -12.83 8.35
C LEU A 128 2.95 -12.82 6.84
N SER A 129 3.61 -11.94 6.09
CA SER A 129 3.39 -11.81 4.65
C SER A 129 3.76 -13.07 3.86
N ASP A 130 4.71 -13.87 4.35
CA ASP A 130 5.11 -15.14 3.73
C ASP A 130 4.00 -16.22 3.79
N GLU A 131 3.01 -16.07 4.68
CA GLU A 131 1.86 -16.96 4.80
C GLU A 131 0.76 -16.66 3.74
N PHE A 132 0.93 -15.61 2.94
CA PHE A 132 -0.03 -15.17 1.93
C PHE A 132 0.51 -15.35 0.51
N ASP A 133 -0.38 -15.73 -0.43
CA ASP A 133 -0.05 -15.86 -1.85
C ASP A 133 0.18 -14.50 -2.51
N TYR A 134 -0.62 -13.49 -2.11
CA TYR A 134 -0.53 -12.11 -2.60
C TYR A 134 -0.52 -11.12 -1.44
N VAL A 135 0.33 -10.12 -1.54
CA VAL A 135 0.41 -9.02 -0.55
C VAL A 135 0.33 -7.70 -1.31
N VAL A 136 -0.69 -6.91 -1.01
CA VAL A 136 -0.89 -5.56 -1.55
C VAL A 136 -0.54 -4.56 -0.47
N ILE A 137 0.44 -3.68 -0.73
CA ILE A 137 0.89 -2.68 0.23
C ILE A 137 0.53 -1.29 -0.28
N ASP A 138 -0.40 -0.61 0.39
CA ASP A 138 -0.67 0.80 0.17
C ASP A 138 0.31 1.63 0.99
N GLY A 139 1.18 2.35 0.31
CA GLY A 139 2.23 3.12 0.95
C GLY A 139 2.09 4.61 0.71
N GLU A 140 2.37 5.38 1.76
CA GLU A 140 2.60 6.81 1.62
C GLU A 140 3.75 7.07 0.64
N ALA A 141 3.71 8.20 -0.03
CA ALA A 141 4.84 8.65 -0.82
C ALA A 141 6.08 8.86 0.06
N GLY A 142 7.12 8.22 -0.31
CA GLY A 142 8.35 8.16 0.45
C GLY A 142 8.79 6.72 0.62
N ILE A 143 9.43 6.19 -0.42
CA ILE A 143 9.99 4.83 -0.45
C ILE A 143 10.82 4.54 0.80
N GLU A 144 11.48 5.56 1.36
CA GLU A 144 12.25 5.44 2.60
C GLU A 144 11.41 5.01 3.81
N GLN A 145 10.21 5.55 3.93
CA GLN A 145 9.32 5.27 5.07
C GLN A 145 8.87 3.80 5.04
N ILE A 146 8.55 3.29 3.86
CA ILE A 146 8.04 1.93 3.71
C ILE A 146 9.16 0.91 3.85
N ASN A 147 10.34 1.16 3.28
CA ASN A 147 11.50 0.29 3.47
C ASN A 147 11.88 0.16 4.95
N ARG A 148 11.75 1.25 5.70
CA ARG A 148 12.05 1.24 7.14
C ARG A 148 10.99 0.54 7.98
N ARG A 149 9.75 0.36 7.49
CA ARG A 149 8.60 -0.03 8.33
C ARG A 149 7.93 -1.33 7.95
N VAL A 150 7.92 -1.70 6.67
CA VAL A 150 7.08 -2.81 6.21
C VAL A 150 7.88 -3.91 5.55
N MET A 151 8.54 -3.66 4.42
CA MET A 151 9.26 -4.71 3.67
C MET A 151 10.49 -4.15 2.95
N GLU A 152 11.53 -4.99 2.80
CA GLU A 152 12.75 -4.68 2.05
C GLU A 152 12.65 -5.08 0.58
N ARG A 153 11.82 -6.06 0.29
CA ARG A 153 11.67 -6.61 -1.05
C ARG A 153 10.21 -6.67 -1.48
N VAL A 154 9.97 -6.32 -2.73
CA VAL A 154 8.67 -6.51 -3.40
C VAL A 154 8.91 -7.09 -4.79
N THR A 155 7.97 -7.87 -5.32
CA THR A 155 8.08 -8.37 -6.69
C THR A 155 7.71 -7.30 -7.71
N HIS A 156 6.68 -6.51 -7.42
CA HIS A 156 6.19 -5.46 -8.32
C HIS A 156 6.07 -4.14 -7.56
N LEU A 157 6.74 -3.11 -8.06
CA LEU A 157 6.64 -1.74 -7.60
C LEU A 157 5.81 -0.95 -8.61
N ILE A 158 4.58 -0.56 -8.23
CA ILE A 158 3.68 0.19 -9.09
C ILE A 158 3.65 1.63 -8.62
N LEU A 159 4.10 2.55 -9.47
CA LEU A 159 4.12 3.98 -9.20
C LEU A 159 2.87 4.64 -9.78
N ILE A 160 2.28 5.59 -9.06
CA ILE A 160 1.06 6.26 -9.50
C ILE A 160 1.33 7.74 -9.73
N THR A 161 0.90 8.26 -10.89
CA THR A 161 1.03 9.66 -11.25
C THR A 161 -0.22 10.18 -11.96
N ASP A 162 -0.33 11.49 -12.09
CA ASP A 162 -1.23 12.16 -13.02
C ASP A 162 -0.53 12.43 -14.36
N PRO A 163 -1.24 12.88 -15.42
CA PRO A 163 -0.66 13.12 -16.74
C PRO A 163 0.22 14.38 -16.82
N SER A 164 0.40 15.12 -15.71
CA SER A 164 1.20 16.33 -15.73
C SER A 164 2.69 16.05 -15.92
N LYS A 165 3.40 16.94 -16.61
CA LYS A 165 4.86 16.87 -16.75
C LYS A 165 5.57 16.78 -15.40
N LYS A 166 5.06 17.52 -14.39
CA LYS A 166 5.57 17.48 -13.02
C LYS A 166 5.37 16.09 -12.39
N GLY A 167 4.20 15.48 -12.58
CA GLY A 167 3.90 14.15 -12.12
C GLY A 167 4.85 13.10 -12.69
N CYS A 168 5.05 13.12 -14.00
CA CYS A 168 5.98 12.20 -14.67
C CYS A 168 7.43 12.40 -14.20
N GLN A 169 7.86 13.64 -13.97
CA GLN A 169 9.20 13.93 -13.45
C GLN A 169 9.42 13.42 -12.02
N VAL A 170 8.39 13.49 -11.19
CA VAL A 170 8.44 12.94 -9.82
C VAL A 170 8.58 11.42 -9.84
N ILE A 171 7.90 10.70 -10.75
CA ILE A 171 8.08 9.25 -10.91
C ILE A 171 9.55 8.91 -11.21
N LYS A 172 10.21 9.67 -12.07
CA LYS A 172 11.65 9.48 -12.36
C LYS A 172 12.52 9.64 -11.11
N THR A 173 12.22 10.64 -10.27
CA THR A 173 12.93 10.84 -9.00
C THR A 173 12.69 9.68 -8.04
N ILE A 174 11.44 9.23 -7.91
CA ILE A 174 11.07 8.11 -7.04
C ILE A 174 11.75 6.82 -7.51
N LYS A 175 11.81 6.58 -8.85
CA LYS A 175 12.53 5.43 -9.39
C LYS A 175 14.00 5.43 -8.95
N GLY A 176 14.70 6.57 -9.05
CA GLY A 176 16.08 6.67 -8.60
C GLY A 176 16.25 6.31 -7.11
N VAL A 177 15.37 6.81 -6.26
CA VAL A 177 15.37 6.46 -4.83
C VAL A 177 15.00 4.98 -4.61
N ALA A 178 14.09 4.44 -5.41
CA ALA A 178 13.71 3.03 -5.33
C ALA A 178 14.85 2.10 -5.70
N ASP A 179 15.60 2.43 -6.74
CA ASP A 179 16.76 1.67 -7.19
C ASP A 179 17.83 1.53 -6.08
N ASP A 180 17.95 2.53 -5.21
CA ASP A 180 18.92 2.54 -4.12
C ASP A 180 18.41 1.86 -2.83
N LEU A 181 17.10 1.88 -2.59
CA LEU A 181 16.55 1.55 -1.26
C LEU A 181 15.62 0.32 -1.22
N VAL A 182 15.11 -0.13 -2.35
CA VAL A 182 14.12 -1.22 -2.40
C VAL A 182 14.54 -2.27 -3.40
N MET A 183 14.54 -3.52 -2.97
CA MET A 183 14.67 -4.63 -3.91
C MET A 183 13.31 -4.89 -4.57
N TYR A 184 13.24 -4.75 -5.90
CA TYR A 184 12.05 -5.09 -6.69
C TYR A 184 12.44 -5.87 -7.95
N ASP A 185 11.55 -6.75 -8.41
CA ASP A 185 11.79 -7.52 -9.64
C ASP A 185 11.28 -6.77 -10.86
N LYS A 186 10.14 -6.06 -10.73
CA LYS A 186 9.55 -5.26 -11.81
C LYS A 186 9.07 -3.90 -11.26
N ILE A 187 9.18 -2.87 -12.11
CA ILE A 187 8.65 -1.53 -11.83
C ILE A 187 7.81 -1.06 -13.02
N GLY A 188 6.70 -0.38 -12.72
CA GLY A 188 5.85 0.24 -13.73
C GLY A 188 5.05 1.40 -13.16
N ALA A 189 4.40 2.16 -14.04
CA ALA A 189 3.61 3.31 -13.63
C ALA A 189 2.15 3.21 -14.12
N ILE A 190 1.22 3.67 -13.31
CA ILE A 190 -0.16 3.97 -13.70
C ILE A 190 -0.28 5.49 -13.83
N VAL A 191 -0.76 5.95 -14.98
CA VAL A 191 -1.13 7.35 -15.18
C VAL A 191 -2.63 7.47 -14.93
N ASN A 192 -2.97 8.02 -13.77
CA ASN A 192 -4.35 8.17 -13.33
C ASN A 192 -4.91 9.56 -13.65
N ARG A 193 -6.23 9.69 -13.66
CA ARG A 193 -6.95 10.95 -13.92
C ARG A 193 -6.68 11.55 -15.30
N MET A 194 -6.59 10.70 -16.31
CA MET A 194 -6.52 11.14 -17.70
C MET A 194 -7.79 11.87 -18.10
N THR A 195 -7.63 13.09 -18.61
CA THR A 195 -8.74 13.91 -19.10
C THR A 195 -9.08 13.64 -20.55
N ASP A 196 -8.10 13.21 -21.34
CA ASP A 196 -8.23 12.93 -22.77
C ASP A 196 -7.25 11.82 -23.18
N GLU A 197 -7.73 10.84 -23.93
CA GLU A 197 -6.91 9.74 -24.42
C GLU A 197 -5.82 10.16 -25.41
N SER A 198 -6.03 11.25 -26.17
CA SER A 198 -5.04 11.79 -27.11
C SER A 198 -3.76 12.27 -26.42
N LEU A 199 -3.80 12.49 -25.11
CA LEU A 199 -2.63 12.90 -24.33
C LEU A 199 -1.64 11.77 -24.08
N LYS A 200 -1.99 10.51 -24.34
CA LYS A 200 -1.11 9.36 -24.11
C LYS A 200 0.22 9.48 -24.83
N ASP A 201 0.20 9.99 -26.07
CA ASP A 201 1.40 10.11 -26.92
C ASP A 201 2.39 11.17 -26.41
N TYR A 202 1.94 12.08 -25.54
CA TYR A 202 2.77 13.12 -24.93
C TYR A 202 3.33 12.73 -23.57
N ILE A 203 2.91 11.58 -23.01
CA ILE A 203 3.34 11.13 -21.69
C ILE A 203 4.49 10.17 -21.87
N ASN A 204 5.67 10.59 -21.45
CA ASN A 204 6.87 9.76 -21.41
C ASN A 204 7.47 9.78 -20.00
N ILE A 205 7.70 8.62 -19.44
CA ILE A 205 8.33 8.43 -18.13
C ILE A 205 9.62 7.64 -18.36
N ASP A 206 10.73 8.34 -18.51
CA ASP A 206 12.03 7.73 -18.81
C ASP A 206 12.36 6.60 -17.84
N GLY A 207 12.57 5.40 -18.38
CA GLY A 207 13.00 4.23 -17.62
C GLY A 207 11.92 3.53 -16.81
N VAL A 208 10.62 3.93 -16.96
CA VAL A 208 9.49 3.28 -16.32
C VAL A 208 8.39 3.01 -17.35
N GLU A 209 7.99 1.77 -17.49
CA GLU A 209 6.89 1.39 -18.37
C GLU A 209 5.55 1.92 -17.83
N VAL A 210 4.73 2.54 -18.70
CA VAL A 210 3.36 2.88 -18.35
C VAL A 210 2.47 1.65 -18.54
N LEU A 211 1.96 1.13 -17.41
CA LEU A 211 1.16 -0.08 -17.37
C LEU A 211 -0.28 0.17 -17.82
N SER A 212 -0.87 1.29 -17.39
CA SER A 212 -2.20 1.70 -17.83
C SER A 212 -2.39 3.21 -17.72
N TYR A 213 -3.37 3.70 -18.50
CA TYR A 213 -3.87 5.08 -18.45
C TYR A 213 -5.32 5.03 -18.00
N ILE A 214 -5.60 5.58 -16.82
CA ILE A 214 -6.93 5.53 -16.21
C ILE A 214 -7.60 6.88 -16.36
N PRO A 215 -8.73 7.00 -17.08
CA PRO A 215 -9.53 8.21 -17.16
C PRO A 215 -10.08 8.64 -15.79
N ASN A 216 -10.53 9.88 -15.68
CA ASN A 216 -11.29 10.32 -14.52
C ASN A 216 -12.50 9.42 -14.32
N ASP A 217 -12.66 8.92 -13.09
CA ASP A 217 -13.78 8.07 -12.70
C ASP A 217 -14.67 8.79 -11.70
N THR A 218 -15.85 9.21 -12.20
CA THR A 218 -16.83 9.92 -11.37
C THR A 218 -17.49 9.00 -10.34
N ASN A 219 -17.63 7.71 -10.64
CA ASN A 219 -18.16 6.76 -9.66
C ASN A 219 -17.18 6.60 -8.49
N LEU A 220 -15.88 6.43 -8.77
CA LEU A 220 -14.88 6.36 -7.74
C LEU A 220 -14.86 7.62 -6.87
N ALA A 221 -14.94 8.81 -7.50
CA ALA A 221 -14.98 10.07 -6.75
C ALA A 221 -16.20 10.17 -5.82
N MET A 222 -17.36 9.65 -6.24
CA MET A 222 -18.55 9.58 -5.39
C MET A 222 -18.36 8.60 -4.23
N PHE A 223 -17.76 7.44 -4.49
CA PHE A 223 -17.44 6.44 -3.47
C PHE A 223 -16.47 6.98 -2.43
N ASP A 224 -15.40 7.67 -2.86
CA ASP A 224 -14.45 8.31 -1.95
C ASP A 224 -15.12 9.35 -1.04
N ILE A 225 -16.05 10.17 -1.58
CA ILE A 225 -16.79 11.17 -0.80
C ILE A 225 -17.75 10.52 0.20
N GLN A 226 -18.39 9.42 -0.18
CA GLN A 226 -19.38 8.73 0.63
C GLN A 226 -18.77 7.71 1.59
N GLY A 227 -17.48 7.40 1.46
CA GLY A 227 -16.81 6.35 2.23
C GLY A 227 -17.32 4.96 1.88
N GLU A 228 -17.73 4.77 0.62
CA GLU A 228 -18.26 3.49 0.17
C GLU A 228 -17.17 2.49 -0.19
N ASN A 229 -17.46 1.21 0.01
CA ASN A 229 -16.54 0.12 -0.27
C ASN A 229 -16.32 -0.03 -1.79
N VAL A 230 -15.05 0.00 -2.22
CA VAL A 230 -14.60 -0.16 -3.61
C VAL A 230 -15.11 -1.46 -4.26
N PHE A 231 -15.39 -2.49 -3.48
CA PHE A 231 -15.99 -3.73 -4.01
C PHE A 231 -17.37 -3.50 -4.67
N ASN A 232 -18.05 -2.43 -4.34
CA ASN A 232 -19.36 -2.07 -4.93
C ASN A 232 -19.22 -1.25 -6.23
N LEU A 233 -18.02 -0.86 -6.66
CA LEU A 233 -17.84 -0.15 -7.94
C LEU A 233 -18.33 -1.01 -9.11
N PRO A 234 -18.99 -0.39 -10.11
CA PRO A 234 -19.42 -1.16 -11.28
C PRO A 234 -18.23 -1.67 -12.09
N GLU A 235 -18.38 -2.84 -12.72
CA GLU A 235 -17.38 -3.43 -13.62
C GLU A 235 -16.99 -2.52 -14.80
N SER A 236 -17.90 -1.63 -15.19
CA SER A 236 -17.66 -0.63 -16.23
C SER A 236 -16.75 0.51 -15.80
N SER A 237 -16.47 0.64 -14.49
CA SER A 237 -15.65 1.70 -13.92
C SER A 237 -14.27 1.77 -14.59
N PRO A 238 -13.81 2.95 -15.03
CA PRO A 238 -12.48 3.14 -15.60
C PRO A 238 -11.36 2.64 -14.70
N VAL A 239 -11.48 2.82 -13.39
CA VAL A 239 -10.44 2.37 -12.43
C VAL A 239 -10.37 0.85 -12.38
N VAL A 240 -11.50 0.15 -12.37
CA VAL A 240 -11.52 -1.33 -12.36
C VAL A 240 -10.88 -1.87 -13.63
N LYS A 241 -11.23 -1.31 -14.80
CA LYS A 241 -10.65 -1.71 -16.08
C LYS A 241 -9.14 -1.45 -16.15
N GLY A 242 -8.70 -0.26 -15.75
CA GLY A 242 -7.28 0.10 -15.78
C GLY A 242 -6.42 -0.70 -14.80
N VAL A 243 -6.96 -1.04 -13.64
CA VAL A 243 -6.28 -1.94 -12.68
C VAL A 243 -6.17 -3.35 -13.26
N ARG A 244 -7.23 -3.90 -13.86
CA ARG A 244 -7.14 -5.22 -14.53
C ARG A 244 -6.13 -5.23 -15.68
N GLU A 245 -6.09 -4.18 -16.49
CA GLU A 245 -5.08 -4.01 -17.53
C GLU A 245 -3.67 -4.01 -16.93
N THR A 246 -3.46 -3.24 -15.86
CA THR A 246 -2.18 -3.20 -15.13
C THR A 246 -1.76 -4.59 -14.66
N LEU A 247 -2.63 -5.29 -13.94
CA LEU A 247 -2.35 -6.62 -13.38
C LEU A 247 -2.09 -7.66 -14.48
N THR A 248 -2.78 -7.57 -15.61
CA THR A 248 -2.53 -8.43 -16.78
C THR A 248 -1.15 -8.17 -17.40
N LYS A 249 -0.77 -6.89 -17.58
CA LYS A 249 0.55 -6.54 -18.14
C LYS A 249 1.73 -7.01 -17.29
N ILE A 250 1.57 -6.97 -15.97
CA ILE A 250 2.64 -7.46 -15.07
C ILE A 250 2.61 -8.97 -14.88
N GLY A 251 1.63 -9.68 -15.45
CA GLY A 251 1.51 -11.13 -15.38
C GLY A 251 0.94 -11.65 -14.06
N VAL A 252 0.10 -10.86 -13.40
CA VAL A 252 -0.59 -11.21 -12.15
C VAL A 252 -2.01 -11.71 -12.40
N LEU A 253 -2.69 -11.23 -13.46
CA LEU A 253 -4.01 -11.73 -13.93
C LEU A 253 -3.90 -12.44 -15.25
#